data_aff8bc18c7aafb434b48d9aa6d8640ed
#
_entry.id   aff8bc18c7aafb434b48d9aa6d8640ed
#
_cell.length_a   1.000
_cell.length_b   1.000
_cell.length_c   1.000
_cell.angle_alpha   90.00
_cell.angle_beta   90.00
_cell.angle_gamma   90.00
#
_symmetry.space_group_name_H-M   'P 1'
#
loop_
_entity.id
_entity.type
_entity.pdbx_description
1 polymer ?
#
loop_
_entity_poly.entity_id
_entity_poly.type
_entity_poly.pdbx_seq_one_letter_code
_entity_poly.pdbx_strand_id
1 'polypeptide(L)'
;MTMFRGLGTALITPFTPSGALDESALERFVDFQIDGGVDFLVPCGTTGENPALTAAEHRRVVELVVRRARGRVPVLAGAGSNATPRAIELAEQAIDLGADGVLTITPYYNKPTPDGLRRYFGMQAEAIERKKTGFPMIMYNVPGRTGVNMTAETTLRMAAEIPNIIGVKEASANLEQIMSVIRGRAVGFLVLSGDDAWTLPLIAAGGDGLISVASNEIPRLMSELVSAALRGDFAAARATHYRVLPLLTGNFIESNPIPVKTACKLLGIIDSDTVRPPLAPITEGNRKKLEAILEECGLFEAVRV
;
A
#
# COMPACT_ATOMS: atom_id res chain seq x y z
N MET A 1 -18.80 -3.68 8.60
CA MET A 1 -17.96 -3.50 7.38
C MET A 1 -16.71 -4.33 7.59
N THR A 2 -16.20 -4.97 6.55
CA THR A 2 -14.95 -5.73 6.64
C THR A 2 -13.80 -4.73 6.80
N MET A 3 -13.00 -4.87 7.85
CA MET A 3 -11.78 -4.09 8.06
C MET A 3 -10.88 -4.18 6.81
N PHE A 4 -10.23 -3.11 6.40
CA PHE A 4 -9.39 -3.01 5.20
C PHE A 4 -10.11 -3.13 3.84
N ARG A 5 -11.41 -2.89 3.76
CA ARG A 5 -12.14 -2.69 2.50
C ARG A 5 -12.16 -1.21 2.12
N GLY A 6 -12.01 -0.86 0.85
CA GLY A 6 -12.01 0.53 0.39
C GLY A 6 -10.62 1.04 0.01
N LEU A 7 -10.29 2.28 0.36
CA LEU A 7 -9.03 2.94 0.06
C LEU A 7 -8.05 2.87 1.24
N GLY A 8 -6.93 2.19 1.06
CA GLY A 8 -5.79 2.29 1.95
C GLY A 8 -4.65 3.08 1.31
N THR A 9 -3.93 3.90 2.09
CA THR A 9 -2.74 4.59 1.59
C THR A 9 -1.47 3.85 1.98
N ALA A 10 -0.69 3.41 0.97
CA ALA A 10 0.69 3.00 1.18
C ALA A 10 1.52 4.24 1.52
N LEU A 11 1.61 4.57 2.81
CA LEU A 11 2.20 5.83 3.29
C LEU A 11 3.66 5.95 2.86
N ILE A 12 4.04 7.14 2.35
CA ILE A 12 5.45 7.54 2.29
C ILE A 12 5.99 7.67 3.73
N THR A 13 7.30 7.51 3.89
CA THR A 13 8.01 7.87 5.11
C THR A 13 8.74 9.19 4.88
N PRO A 14 8.28 10.31 5.44
CA PRO A 14 8.96 11.59 5.31
C PRO A 14 10.34 11.57 5.98
N PHE A 15 11.34 12.10 5.28
CA PHE A 15 12.68 12.32 5.80
C PHE A 15 13.05 13.80 5.74
N THR A 16 13.84 14.23 6.71
CA THR A 16 14.48 15.55 6.67
C THR A 16 15.47 15.64 5.50
N PRO A 17 15.93 16.84 5.10
CA PRO A 17 16.99 16.96 4.10
C PRO A 17 18.28 16.21 4.44
N SER A 18 18.55 15.94 5.72
CA SER A 18 19.69 15.14 6.17
C SER A 18 19.46 13.63 6.12
N GLY A 19 18.24 13.17 5.74
CA GLY A 19 17.87 11.76 5.67
C GLY A 19 17.41 11.16 7.02
N ALA A 20 17.25 11.95 8.07
CA ALA A 20 16.65 11.48 9.33
C ALA A 20 15.13 11.34 9.17
N LEU A 21 14.50 10.50 9.98
CA LEU A 21 13.03 10.38 10.03
C LEU A 21 12.43 11.72 10.48
N ASP A 22 11.49 12.26 9.68
CA ASP A 22 10.73 13.46 10.04
C ASP A 22 9.41 13.05 10.70
N GLU A 23 9.47 12.85 12.01
CA GLU A 23 8.32 12.41 12.80
C GLU A 23 7.16 13.42 12.76
N SER A 24 7.46 14.72 12.80
CA SER A 24 6.44 15.76 12.80
C SER A 24 5.73 15.86 11.44
N ALA A 25 6.46 15.70 10.34
CA ALA A 25 5.87 15.62 9.01
C ALA A 25 5.02 14.36 8.88
N LEU A 26 5.47 13.21 9.40
CA LEU A 26 4.70 11.97 9.37
C LEU A 26 3.37 12.10 10.14
N GLU A 27 3.36 12.73 11.32
CA GLU A 27 2.13 12.94 12.08
C GLU A 27 1.13 13.84 11.33
N ARG A 28 1.59 14.96 10.75
CA ARG A 28 0.73 15.81 9.89
C ARG A 28 0.22 15.07 8.68
N PHE A 29 1.08 14.24 8.09
CA PHE A 29 0.75 13.45 6.92
C PHE A 29 -0.34 12.39 7.20
N VAL A 30 -0.32 11.76 8.37
CA VAL A 30 -1.39 10.86 8.82
C VAL A 30 -2.73 11.59 8.90
N ASP A 31 -2.77 12.80 9.48
CA ASP A 31 -4.00 13.58 9.53
C ASP A 31 -4.49 13.96 8.13
N PHE A 32 -3.60 14.43 7.27
CA PHE A 32 -3.92 14.77 5.87
C PHE A 32 -4.59 13.59 5.13
N GLN A 33 -4.09 12.38 5.34
CA GLN A 33 -4.69 11.19 4.74
C GLN A 33 -6.10 10.90 5.30
N ILE A 34 -6.24 10.94 6.62
CA ILE A 34 -7.53 10.66 7.28
C ILE A 34 -8.57 11.72 6.90
N ASP A 35 -8.20 12.99 6.89
CA ASP A 35 -9.07 14.11 6.51
C ASP A 35 -9.44 14.03 5.01
N GLY A 36 -8.59 13.42 4.21
CA GLY A 36 -8.85 13.09 2.80
C GLY A 36 -9.80 11.91 2.59
N GLY A 37 -10.22 11.22 3.66
CA GLY A 37 -11.24 10.17 3.61
C GLY A 37 -10.72 8.78 3.25
N VAL A 38 -9.45 8.46 3.58
CA VAL A 38 -8.95 7.10 3.42
C VAL A 38 -9.59 6.16 4.44
N ASP A 39 -9.82 4.91 4.05
CA ASP A 39 -10.45 3.91 4.92
C ASP A 39 -9.44 3.24 5.88
N PHE A 40 -8.15 3.18 5.51
CA PHE A 40 -7.08 2.62 6.35
C PHE A 40 -5.69 3.12 5.92
N LEU A 41 -4.70 2.95 6.79
CA LEU A 41 -3.31 3.39 6.57
C LEU A 41 -2.36 2.21 6.51
N VAL A 42 -1.35 2.29 5.62
CA VAL A 42 -0.37 1.21 5.42
C VAL A 42 1.06 1.77 5.56
N PRO A 43 1.57 1.94 6.79
CA PRO A 43 2.96 2.33 7.03
C PRO A 43 3.94 1.21 6.68
N CYS A 44 5.18 1.56 6.40
CA CYS A 44 6.29 0.63 6.16
C CYS A 44 6.06 -0.38 5.03
N GLY A 45 5.22 -0.03 4.04
CA GLY A 45 5.15 -0.76 2.77
C GLY A 45 6.34 -0.40 1.86
N THR A 46 6.26 -0.80 0.58
CA THR A 46 7.27 -0.44 -0.44
C THR A 46 7.40 1.08 -0.60
N THR A 47 6.28 1.78 -0.68
CA THR A 47 6.22 3.25 -0.79
C THR A 47 6.80 3.94 0.45
N GLY A 48 6.73 3.31 1.61
CA GLY A 48 7.33 3.77 2.87
C GLY A 48 8.83 3.46 3.00
N GLU A 49 9.50 3.03 1.94
CA GLU A 49 10.94 2.74 1.92
C GLU A 49 11.39 1.72 3.00
N ASN A 50 10.54 0.73 3.31
CA ASN A 50 10.82 -0.26 4.36
C ASN A 50 12.24 -0.84 4.33
N PRO A 51 12.84 -1.22 3.16
CA PRO A 51 14.19 -1.77 3.14
C PRO A 51 15.29 -0.77 3.56
N ALA A 52 15.02 0.52 3.54
CA ALA A 52 15.95 1.58 3.92
C ALA A 52 15.78 2.06 5.37
N LEU A 53 14.82 1.50 6.11
CA LEU A 53 14.61 1.78 7.52
C LEU A 53 15.42 0.81 8.40
N THR A 54 16.06 1.35 9.43
CA THR A 54 16.57 0.51 10.51
C THR A 54 15.43 -0.16 11.29
N ALA A 55 15.70 -1.20 12.06
CA ALA A 55 14.70 -1.86 12.88
C ALA A 55 14.02 -0.89 13.87
N ALA A 56 14.80 0.04 14.44
CA ALA A 56 14.30 1.06 15.35
C ALA A 56 13.38 2.07 14.63
N GLU A 57 13.75 2.49 13.44
CA GLU A 57 12.93 3.42 12.64
C GLU A 57 11.64 2.77 12.14
N HIS A 58 11.70 1.52 11.67
CA HIS A 58 10.50 0.77 11.30
C HIS A 58 9.51 0.71 12.46
N ARG A 59 10.01 0.33 13.65
CA ARG A 59 9.22 0.33 14.88
C ARG A 59 8.62 1.71 15.15
N ARG A 60 9.44 2.75 15.05
CA ARG A 60 9.02 4.13 15.35
C ARG A 60 7.96 4.65 14.38
N VAL A 61 8.09 4.36 13.07
CA VAL A 61 7.09 4.74 12.06
C VAL A 61 5.74 4.07 12.35
N VAL A 62 5.72 2.77 12.60
CA VAL A 62 4.47 2.06 12.93
C VAL A 62 3.84 2.62 14.21
N GLU A 63 4.64 2.83 15.28
CA GLU A 63 4.18 3.42 16.55
C GLU A 63 3.54 4.80 16.35
N LEU A 64 4.20 5.68 15.60
CA LEU A 64 3.70 7.03 15.32
C LEU A 64 2.39 6.99 14.54
N VAL A 65 2.29 6.17 13.51
CA VAL A 65 1.08 6.05 12.69
C VAL A 65 -0.09 5.49 13.52
N VAL A 66 0.12 4.42 14.27
CA VAL A 66 -0.92 3.84 15.16
C VAL A 66 -1.38 4.86 16.20
N ARG A 67 -0.41 5.51 16.89
CA ARG A 67 -0.72 6.54 17.89
C ARG A 67 -1.47 7.74 17.28
N ARG A 68 -1.09 8.18 16.08
CA ARG A 68 -1.72 9.34 15.43
C ARG A 68 -3.08 9.00 14.84
N ALA A 69 -3.25 7.81 14.29
CA ALA A 69 -4.55 7.33 13.80
C ALA A 69 -5.60 7.29 14.93
N ARG A 70 -5.22 6.95 16.15
CA ARG A 70 -6.09 6.94 17.35
C ARG A 70 -7.40 6.17 17.15
N GLY A 71 -7.39 5.10 16.36
CA GLY A 71 -8.59 4.35 16.02
C GLY A 71 -9.59 5.06 15.09
N ARG A 72 -9.22 6.23 14.52
CA ARG A 72 -10.05 6.90 13.50
C ARG A 72 -10.17 6.04 12.23
N VAL A 73 -9.08 5.40 11.86
CA VAL A 73 -9.01 4.41 10.77
C VAL A 73 -8.07 3.28 11.17
N PRO A 74 -8.26 2.05 10.65
CA PRO A 74 -7.36 0.92 10.90
C PRO A 74 -5.95 1.16 10.34
N VAL A 75 -4.95 0.48 10.94
CA VAL A 75 -3.56 0.49 10.50
C VAL A 75 -3.12 -0.91 10.11
N LEU A 76 -2.74 -1.09 8.84
CA LEU A 76 -2.21 -2.32 8.24
C LEU A 76 -0.70 -2.20 8.08
N ALA A 77 0.08 -2.63 9.07
CA ALA A 77 1.53 -2.43 9.07
C ALA A 77 2.26 -3.33 8.06
N GLY A 78 3.20 -2.78 7.31
CA GLY A 78 4.10 -3.56 6.45
C GLY A 78 5.02 -4.45 7.28
N ALA A 79 4.91 -5.79 7.12
CA ALA A 79 5.66 -6.79 7.89
C ALA A 79 6.36 -7.83 7.00
N GLY A 80 6.57 -7.51 5.72
CA GLY A 80 7.20 -8.43 4.76
C GLY A 80 8.73 -8.35 4.75
N SER A 81 9.35 -9.50 4.58
CA SER A 81 10.79 -9.66 4.35
C SER A 81 11.03 -10.90 3.50
N ASN A 82 12.19 -10.97 2.81
CA ASN A 82 12.62 -12.21 2.15
C ASN A 82 13.24 -13.23 3.12
N ALA A 83 13.42 -12.86 4.39
CA ALA A 83 13.83 -13.75 5.47
C ALA A 83 12.63 -14.01 6.40
N THR A 84 12.18 -15.27 6.46
CA THR A 84 11.00 -15.68 7.26
C THR A 84 11.08 -15.25 8.73
N PRO A 85 12.21 -15.45 9.46
CA PRO A 85 12.31 -15.01 10.85
C PRO A 85 12.09 -13.50 10.99
N ARG A 86 12.65 -12.70 10.08
CA ARG A 86 12.49 -11.25 10.10
C ARG A 86 11.03 -10.81 9.83
N ALA A 87 10.34 -11.50 8.92
CA ALA A 87 8.94 -11.21 8.67
C ALA A 87 8.05 -11.55 9.89
N ILE A 88 8.37 -12.62 10.62
CA ILE A 88 7.72 -12.96 11.88
C ILE A 88 7.95 -11.86 12.92
N GLU A 89 9.20 -11.46 13.14
CA GLU A 89 9.54 -10.37 14.07
C GLU A 89 8.76 -9.08 13.79
N LEU A 90 8.67 -8.69 12.50
CA LEU A 90 7.94 -7.49 12.09
C LEU A 90 6.44 -7.61 12.35
N ALA A 91 5.86 -8.79 12.13
CA ALA A 91 4.45 -9.05 12.40
C ALA A 91 4.15 -9.01 13.92
N GLU A 92 4.98 -9.65 14.73
CA GLU A 92 4.86 -9.62 16.19
C GLU A 92 5.04 -8.20 16.75
N GLN A 93 6.00 -7.45 16.22
CA GLN A 93 6.19 -6.03 16.55
C GLN A 93 4.95 -5.18 16.22
N ALA A 94 4.32 -5.40 15.06
CA ALA A 94 3.10 -4.68 14.67
C ALA A 94 1.96 -4.94 15.66
N ILE A 95 1.80 -6.18 16.13
CA ILE A 95 0.83 -6.55 17.17
C ILE A 95 1.11 -5.80 18.49
N ASP A 96 2.38 -5.78 18.93
CA ASP A 96 2.79 -5.11 20.19
C ASP A 96 2.57 -3.59 20.13
N LEU A 97 2.66 -2.99 18.94
CA LEU A 97 2.45 -1.58 18.72
C LEU A 97 0.97 -1.21 18.53
N GLY A 98 0.07 -2.19 18.50
CA GLY A 98 -1.37 -1.95 18.40
C GLY A 98 -1.87 -1.73 16.97
N ALA A 99 -1.16 -2.20 15.95
CA ALA A 99 -1.69 -2.26 14.59
C ALA A 99 -2.92 -3.19 14.52
N ASP A 100 -3.74 -3.01 13.50
CA ASP A 100 -4.97 -3.77 13.29
C ASP A 100 -4.78 -4.96 12.34
N GLY A 101 -3.65 -5.01 11.63
CA GLY A 101 -3.28 -6.11 10.73
C GLY A 101 -1.89 -5.93 10.16
N VAL A 102 -1.42 -6.91 9.39
CA VAL A 102 -0.15 -6.85 8.68
C VAL A 102 -0.30 -7.10 7.19
N LEU A 103 0.50 -6.35 6.40
CA LEU A 103 0.69 -6.55 4.96
C LEU A 103 2.02 -7.26 4.73
N THR A 104 1.98 -8.48 4.19
CA THR A 104 3.17 -9.29 3.98
C THR A 104 3.42 -9.55 2.50
N ILE A 105 4.54 -9.02 1.98
CA ILE A 105 4.97 -9.22 0.60
C ILE A 105 5.52 -10.64 0.38
N THR A 106 5.33 -11.19 -0.82
CA THR A 106 6.03 -12.42 -1.24
C THR A 106 7.55 -12.24 -1.11
N PRO A 107 8.30 -13.26 -0.64
CA PRO A 107 9.75 -13.15 -0.53
C PRO A 107 10.38 -12.77 -1.88
N TYR A 108 11.08 -11.67 -1.91
CA TYR A 108 11.78 -11.15 -3.07
C TYR A 108 13.20 -11.71 -3.16
N TYR A 109 13.81 -11.70 -4.36
CA TYR A 109 15.17 -12.14 -4.64
C TYR A 109 15.37 -13.65 -4.61
N ASN A 110 15.03 -14.36 -3.52
CA ASN A 110 15.23 -15.80 -3.33
C ASN A 110 14.17 -16.70 -4.04
N LYS A 111 13.16 -16.13 -4.67
CA LYS A 111 12.21 -16.76 -5.60
C LYS A 111 11.69 -18.15 -5.15
N PRO A 112 10.96 -18.19 -4.01
CA PRO A 112 10.41 -19.45 -3.51
C PRO A 112 9.39 -20.08 -4.48
N THR A 113 9.32 -21.41 -4.44
CA THR A 113 8.26 -22.18 -5.10
C THR A 113 6.90 -21.96 -4.44
N PRO A 114 5.76 -22.39 -5.04
CA PRO A 114 4.44 -22.30 -4.39
C PRO A 114 4.39 -22.93 -2.99
N ASP A 115 5.05 -24.07 -2.79
CA ASP A 115 5.15 -24.68 -1.44
C ASP A 115 6.05 -23.88 -0.49
N GLY A 116 7.11 -23.26 -1.02
CA GLY A 116 7.92 -22.30 -0.26
C GLY A 116 7.12 -21.09 0.19
N LEU A 117 6.27 -20.53 -0.68
CA LEU A 117 5.34 -19.45 -0.33
C LEU A 117 4.36 -19.88 0.75
N ARG A 118 3.74 -21.06 0.60
CA ARG A 118 2.82 -21.62 1.62
C ARG A 118 3.50 -21.76 2.97
N ARG A 119 4.73 -22.27 2.98
CA ARG A 119 5.52 -22.40 4.22
C ARG A 119 5.86 -21.05 4.82
N TYR A 120 6.24 -20.07 4.00
CA TYR A 120 6.59 -18.70 4.44
C TYR A 120 5.40 -18.01 5.10
N PHE A 121 4.24 -17.97 4.44
CA PHE A 121 3.03 -17.35 4.99
C PHE A 121 2.47 -18.15 6.17
N GLY A 122 2.50 -19.49 6.11
CA GLY A 122 2.04 -20.37 7.19
C GLY A 122 2.81 -20.15 8.48
N MET A 123 4.14 -20.10 8.43
CA MET A 123 4.97 -19.84 9.63
C MET A 123 4.69 -18.48 10.26
N GLN A 124 4.47 -17.45 9.45
CA GLN A 124 4.08 -16.13 9.96
C GLN A 124 2.67 -16.17 10.59
N ALA A 125 1.73 -16.78 9.90
CA ALA A 125 0.36 -16.93 10.38
C ALA A 125 0.27 -17.67 11.71
N GLU A 126 1.06 -18.74 11.88
CA GLU A 126 1.16 -19.47 13.15
C GLU A 126 1.77 -18.63 14.28
N ALA A 127 2.81 -17.83 13.98
CA ALA A 127 3.41 -16.91 14.96
C ALA A 127 2.43 -15.82 15.39
N ILE A 128 1.74 -15.22 14.42
CA ILE A 128 0.68 -14.23 14.64
C ILE A 128 -0.43 -14.82 15.53
N GLU A 129 -0.94 -16.01 15.18
CA GLU A 129 -2.03 -16.65 15.91
C GLU A 129 -1.66 -16.98 17.37
N ARG A 130 -0.41 -17.43 17.61
CA ARG A 130 0.10 -17.65 18.99
C ARG A 130 0.18 -16.36 19.79
N LYS A 131 0.49 -15.24 19.14
CA LYS A 131 0.64 -13.94 19.82
C LYS A 131 -0.70 -13.23 20.02
N LYS A 132 -1.56 -13.26 19.01
CA LYS A 132 -2.89 -12.64 19.03
C LYS A 132 -3.85 -13.39 18.11
N THR A 133 -4.73 -14.19 18.67
CA THR A 133 -5.73 -14.98 17.95
C THR A 133 -6.58 -14.12 17.02
N GLY A 134 -6.72 -14.58 15.77
CA GLY A 134 -7.54 -13.91 14.77
C GLY A 134 -6.96 -12.60 14.22
N PHE A 135 -5.71 -12.28 14.51
CA PHE A 135 -5.08 -11.05 13.99
C PHE A 135 -4.87 -11.16 12.46
N PRO A 136 -5.40 -10.21 11.66
CA PRO A 136 -5.47 -10.37 10.22
C PRO A 136 -4.13 -10.15 9.50
N MET A 137 -3.90 -10.96 8.47
CA MET A 137 -2.79 -10.81 7.53
C MET A 137 -3.33 -10.68 6.10
N ILE A 138 -2.80 -9.72 5.35
CA ILE A 138 -3.03 -9.55 3.91
C ILE A 138 -1.74 -9.91 3.17
N MET A 139 -1.82 -10.84 2.22
CA MET A 139 -0.72 -11.18 1.33
C MET A 139 -0.51 -10.07 0.30
N TYR A 140 0.73 -9.89 -0.17
CA TYR A 140 1.03 -8.93 -1.24
C TYR A 140 1.80 -9.59 -2.37
N ASN A 141 1.16 -9.66 -3.55
CA ASN A 141 1.71 -10.17 -4.79
C ASN A 141 2.13 -9.01 -5.71
N VAL A 142 3.42 -8.89 -5.99
CA VAL A 142 3.99 -7.84 -6.86
C VAL A 142 5.17 -8.39 -7.67
N PRO A 143 4.92 -9.23 -8.67
CA PRO A 143 5.97 -9.97 -9.39
C PRO A 143 7.00 -9.06 -10.06
N GLY A 144 6.60 -7.87 -10.50
CA GLY A 144 7.53 -6.87 -11.08
C GLY A 144 8.63 -6.39 -10.12
N ARG A 145 8.43 -6.52 -8.80
CA ARG A 145 9.44 -6.16 -7.78
C ARG A 145 10.11 -7.38 -7.16
N THR A 146 9.36 -8.45 -6.93
CA THR A 146 9.85 -9.61 -6.19
C THR A 146 10.51 -10.66 -7.07
N GLY A 147 10.17 -10.69 -8.37
CA GLY A 147 10.54 -11.76 -9.28
C GLY A 147 9.80 -13.08 -9.02
N VAL A 148 8.74 -13.03 -8.20
CA VAL A 148 7.87 -14.17 -7.86
C VAL A 148 6.43 -13.77 -8.10
N ASN A 149 5.70 -14.58 -8.86
CA ASN A 149 4.26 -14.45 -9.00
C ASN A 149 3.54 -15.52 -8.17
N MET A 150 2.68 -15.08 -7.28
CA MET A 150 1.76 -15.92 -6.54
C MET A 150 0.51 -16.14 -7.41
N THR A 151 0.41 -17.29 -8.05
CA THR A 151 -0.71 -17.61 -8.96
C THR A 151 -2.05 -17.61 -8.23
N ALA A 152 -3.16 -17.54 -8.99
CA ALA A 152 -4.50 -17.63 -8.41
C ALA A 152 -4.70 -18.93 -7.62
N GLU A 153 -4.22 -20.08 -8.13
CA GLU A 153 -4.27 -21.37 -7.43
C GLU A 153 -3.53 -21.30 -6.08
N THR A 154 -2.30 -20.78 -6.07
CA THR A 154 -1.49 -20.63 -4.86
C THR A 154 -2.17 -19.70 -3.85
N THR A 155 -2.71 -18.56 -4.32
CA THR A 155 -3.42 -17.60 -3.48
C THR A 155 -4.65 -18.20 -2.81
N LEU A 156 -5.49 -18.87 -3.60
CA LEU A 156 -6.72 -19.50 -3.12
C LEU A 156 -6.45 -20.68 -2.17
N ARG A 157 -5.40 -21.46 -2.45
CA ARG A 157 -4.98 -22.55 -1.55
C ARG A 157 -4.57 -21.99 -0.19
N MET A 158 -3.75 -20.96 -0.14
CA MET A 158 -3.33 -20.34 1.13
C MET A 158 -4.51 -19.70 1.86
N ALA A 159 -5.42 -19.04 1.14
CA ALA A 159 -6.62 -18.45 1.73
C ALA A 159 -7.54 -19.52 2.37
N ALA A 160 -7.59 -20.74 1.80
CA ALA A 160 -8.39 -21.84 2.35
C ALA A 160 -7.70 -22.55 3.53
N GLU A 161 -6.38 -22.68 3.50
CA GLU A 161 -5.60 -23.42 4.51
C GLU A 161 -5.21 -22.57 5.74
N ILE A 162 -5.17 -21.24 5.62
CA ILE A 162 -4.63 -20.33 6.64
C ILE A 162 -5.68 -19.29 7.04
N PRO A 163 -6.43 -19.51 8.14
CA PRO A 163 -7.64 -18.73 8.47
C PRO A 163 -7.42 -17.23 8.71
N ASN A 164 -6.25 -16.82 9.21
CA ASN A 164 -5.94 -15.41 9.46
C ASN A 164 -5.40 -14.67 8.21
N ILE A 165 -5.26 -15.34 7.08
CA ILE A 165 -5.08 -14.68 5.78
C ILE A 165 -6.44 -14.24 5.25
N ILE A 166 -6.73 -12.95 5.38
CA ILE A 166 -8.04 -12.37 5.06
C ILE A 166 -8.12 -11.74 3.67
N GLY A 167 -7.02 -11.67 2.93
CA GLY A 167 -7.02 -11.06 1.61
C GLY A 167 -5.67 -11.04 0.92
N VAL A 168 -5.69 -10.49 -0.29
CA VAL A 168 -4.50 -10.24 -1.11
C VAL A 168 -4.51 -8.83 -1.68
N LYS A 169 -3.36 -8.13 -1.59
CA LYS A 169 -3.03 -6.98 -2.42
C LYS A 169 -2.42 -7.50 -3.71
N GLU A 170 -3.13 -7.32 -4.82
CA GLU A 170 -2.73 -7.85 -6.13
C GLU A 170 -2.17 -6.74 -7.02
N ALA A 171 -0.92 -6.86 -7.38
CA ALA A 171 -0.18 -5.91 -8.22
C ALA A 171 0.58 -6.62 -9.36
N SER A 172 0.02 -7.72 -9.89
CA SER A 172 0.57 -8.42 -11.04
C SER A 172 0.28 -7.74 -12.38
N ALA A 173 -0.68 -6.81 -12.42
CA ALA A 173 -1.27 -6.25 -13.64
C ALA A 173 -1.86 -7.32 -14.58
N ASN A 174 -2.16 -8.52 -14.08
CA ASN A 174 -2.76 -9.63 -14.81
C ASN A 174 -4.25 -9.77 -14.45
N LEU A 175 -5.12 -9.15 -15.25
CA LEU A 175 -6.56 -9.13 -14.98
C LEU A 175 -7.19 -10.55 -15.00
N GLU A 176 -6.69 -11.47 -15.84
CA GLU A 176 -7.16 -12.86 -15.84
C GLU A 176 -6.86 -13.56 -14.51
N GLN A 177 -5.66 -13.38 -13.97
CA GLN A 177 -5.29 -13.89 -12.66
C GLN A 177 -6.15 -13.28 -11.56
N ILE A 178 -6.35 -11.97 -11.59
CA ILE A 178 -7.19 -11.23 -10.64
C ILE A 178 -8.62 -11.78 -10.65
N MET A 179 -9.24 -11.90 -11.82
CA MET A 179 -10.58 -12.46 -11.98
C MET A 179 -10.68 -13.92 -11.51
N SER A 180 -9.62 -14.70 -11.71
CA SER A 180 -9.56 -16.08 -11.23
C SER A 180 -9.55 -16.15 -9.71
N VAL A 181 -8.81 -15.25 -9.03
CA VAL A 181 -8.83 -15.13 -7.56
C VAL A 181 -10.23 -14.67 -7.09
N ILE A 182 -10.81 -13.64 -7.70
CA ILE A 182 -12.15 -13.14 -7.34
C ILE A 182 -13.20 -14.23 -7.48
N ARG A 183 -13.18 -14.99 -8.56
CA ARG A 183 -14.12 -16.09 -8.80
C ARG A 183 -14.01 -17.22 -7.79
N GLY A 184 -12.77 -17.56 -7.38
CA GLY A 184 -12.49 -18.74 -6.53
C GLY A 184 -12.46 -18.45 -5.02
N ARG A 185 -12.47 -17.18 -4.61
CA ARG A 185 -12.33 -16.80 -3.20
C ARG A 185 -13.56 -17.15 -2.36
N ALA A 186 -13.32 -17.44 -1.10
CA ALA A 186 -14.39 -17.54 -0.10
C ALA A 186 -15.01 -16.17 0.20
N VAL A 187 -16.25 -16.17 0.67
CA VAL A 187 -16.94 -14.96 1.13
C VAL A 187 -16.12 -14.32 2.26
N GLY A 188 -15.85 -13.01 2.14
CA GLY A 188 -15.06 -12.26 3.11
C GLY A 188 -13.56 -12.18 2.83
N PHE A 189 -13.02 -12.97 1.89
CA PHE A 189 -11.63 -12.82 1.46
C PHE A 189 -11.48 -11.59 0.54
N LEU A 190 -10.62 -10.63 0.90
CA LEU A 190 -10.44 -9.38 0.20
C LEU A 190 -9.49 -9.50 -1.00
N VAL A 191 -9.85 -8.88 -2.11
CA VAL A 191 -8.95 -8.67 -3.26
C VAL A 191 -8.81 -7.17 -3.49
N LEU A 192 -7.65 -6.64 -3.10
CA LEU A 192 -7.32 -5.22 -3.19
C LEU A 192 -6.37 -4.97 -4.35
N SER A 193 -6.60 -3.91 -5.11
CA SER A 193 -5.60 -3.46 -6.10
C SER A 193 -4.32 -3.01 -5.40
N GLY A 194 -3.19 -3.35 -5.99
CA GLY A 194 -1.88 -2.83 -5.60
C GLY A 194 -1.33 -1.80 -6.60
N ASP A 195 -2.15 -1.43 -7.58
CA ASP A 195 -1.82 -0.50 -8.66
C ASP A 195 -3.00 0.46 -8.90
N ASP A 196 -2.73 1.75 -8.82
CA ASP A 196 -3.75 2.80 -8.90
C ASP A 196 -4.48 2.79 -10.25
N ALA A 197 -3.76 2.61 -11.36
CA ALA A 197 -4.34 2.61 -12.70
C ALA A 197 -5.23 1.37 -12.97
N TRP A 198 -4.95 0.24 -12.29
CA TRP A 198 -5.74 -0.99 -12.41
C TRP A 198 -6.90 -1.09 -11.43
N THR A 199 -7.09 -0.09 -10.57
CA THR A 199 -8.11 -0.12 -9.51
C THR A 199 -9.53 -0.17 -10.07
N LEU A 200 -9.85 0.69 -11.02
CA LEU A 200 -11.20 0.73 -11.61
C LEU A 200 -11.59 -0.59 -12.28
N PRO A 201 -10.81 -1.19 -13.20
CA PRO A 201 -11.13 -2.49 -13.76
C PRO A 201 -11.16 -3.63 -12.72
N LEU A 202 -10.29 -3.60 -11.71
CA LEU A 202 -10.29 -4.60 -10.65
C LEU A 202 -11.59 -4.55 -9.81
N ILE A 203 -12.04 -3.36 -9.41
CA ILE A 203 -13.30 -3.19 -8.66
C ILE A 203 -14.49 -3.57 -9.54
N ALA A 204 -14.48 -3.21 -10.83
CA ALA A 204 -15.52 -3.60 -11.77
C ALA A 204 -15.63 -5.13 -11.94
N ALA A 205 -14.52 -5.85 -11.81
CA ALA A 205 -14.49 -7.32 -11.79
C ALA A 205 -14.94 -7.93 -10.44
N GLY A 206 -15.22 -7.11 -9.42
CA GLY A 206 -15.67 -7.56 -8.10
C GLY A 206 -14.63 -7.46 -6.99
N GLY A 207 -13.56 -6.68 -7.16
CA GLY A 207 -12.57 -6.41 -6.10
C GLY A 207 -13.11 -5.50 -5.01
N ASP A 208 -12.35 -5.36 -3.92
CA ASP A 208 -12.81 -4.77 -2.67
C ASP A 208 -12.18 -3.41 -2.34
N GLY A 209 -11.26 -2.93 -3.18
CA GLY A 209 -10.60 -1.64 -2.93
C GLY A 209 -9.17 -1.57 -3.47
N LEU A 210 -8.39 -0.70 -2.85
CA LEU A 210 -7.06 -0.30 -3.31
C LEU A 210 -6.13 -0.06 -2.12
N ILE A 211 -4.87 -0.47 -2.24
CA ILE A 211 -3.77 0.07 -1.44
C ILE A 211 -2.92 0.96 -2.36
N SER A 212 -3.16 2.25 -2.30
CA SER A 212 -2.79 3.30 -3.24
C SER A 212 -1.41 3.89 -3.01
N VAL A 213 -0.75 4.30 -4.08
CA VAL A 213 0.37 5.25 -4.08
C VAL A 213 -0.14 6.67 -4.24
N ALA A 214 -1.01 6.94 -5.23
CA ALA A 214 -1.50 8.28 -5.55
C ALA A 214 -2.31 8.95 -4.43
N SER A 215 -2.91 8.16 -3.52
CA SER A 215 -3.58 8.73 -2.34
C SER A 215 -2.64 9.51 -1.42
N ASN A 216 -1.32 9.29 -1.48
CA ASN A 216 -0.36 10.12 -0.76
C ASN A 216 -0.46 11.62 -1.15
N GLU A 217 -0.82 11.89 -2.40
CA GLU A 217 -0.90 13.23 -3.00
C GLU A 217 -2.33 13.77 -3.01
N ILE A 218 -3.29 12.90 -3.36
CA ILE A 218 -4.69 13.25 -3.64
C ILE A 218 -5.67 12.31 -2.94
N PRO A 219 -5.61 12.20 -1.59
CA PRO A 219 -6.41 11.20 -0.86
C PRO A 219 -7.91 11.37 -1.11
N ARG A 220 -8.43 12.60 -1.18
CA ARG A 220 -9.86 12.88 -1.41
C ARG A 220 -10.34 12.37 -2.78
N LEU A 221 -9.61 12.68 -3.85
CA LEU A 221 -9.98 12.21 -5.20
C LEU A 221 -9.90 10.69 -5.31
N MET A 222 -8.91 10.06 -4.68
CA MET A 222 -8.81 8.61 -4.66
C MET A 222 -9.93 7.96 -3.82
N SER A 223 -10.34 8.60 -2.71
CA SER A 223 -11.48 8.16 -1.90
C SER A 223 -12.78 8.25 -2.70
N GLU A 224 -13.01 9.34 -3.42
CA GLU A 224 -14.17 9.51 -4.30
C GLU A 224 -14.21 8.43 -5.39
N LEU A 225 -13.08 8.18 -6.07
CA LEU A 225 -12.96 7.15 -7.10
C LEU A 225 -13.31 5.77 -6.56
N VAL A 226 -12.63 5.35 -5.49
CA VAL A 226 -12.79 4.01 -4.93
C VAL A 226 -14.20 3.81 -4.37
N SER A 227 -14.72 4.80 -3.63
CA SER A 227 -16.06 4.71 -3.05
C SER A 227 -17.15 4.70 -4.12
N ALA A 228 -17.04 5.50 -5.20
CA ALA A 228 -17.97 5.47 -6.32
C ALA A 228 -17.95 4.10 -7.02
N ALA A 229 -16.76 3.56 -7.32
CA ALA A 229 -16.62 2.24 -7.94
C ALA A 229 -17.25 1.14 -7.08
N LEU A 230 -17.01 1.15 -5.76
CA LEU A 230 -17.54 0.16 -4.82
C LEU A 230 -19.07 0.24 -4.63
N ARG A 231 -19.67 1.40 -4.91
CA ARG A 231 -21.14 1.56 -4.95
C ARG A 231 -21.75 1.21 -6.31
N GLY A 232 -20.93 0.85 -7.30
CA GLY A 232 -21.39 0.56 -8.66
C GLY A 232 -21.59 1.81 -9.53
N ASP A 233 -21.25 2.99 -9.05
CA ASP A 233 -21.28 4.24 -9.85
C ASP A 233 -20.00 4.36 -10.70
N PHE A 234 -19.95 3.51 -11.71
CA PHE A 234 -18.82 3.50 -12.65
C PHE A 234 -18.76 4.74 -13.55
N ALA A 235 -19.82 5.52 -13.66
CA ALA A 235 -19.79 6.78 -14.41
C ALA A 235 -18.96 7.82 -13.66
N ALA A 236 -19.26 8.05 -12.39
CA ALA A 236 -18.48 8.94 -11.53
C ALA A 236 -17.05 8.45 -11.34
N ALA A 237 -16.87 7.15 -11.07
CA ALA A 237 -15.55 6.56 -10.90
C ALA A 237 -14.65 6.75 -12.13
N ARG A 238 -15.19 6.56 -13.35
CA ARG A 238 -14.44 6.79 -14.61
C ARG A 238 -14.07 8.26 -14.80
N ALA A 239 -14.95 9.18 -14.47
CA ALA A 239 -14.66 10.61 -14.61
C ALA A 239 -13.43 10.99 -13.77
N THR A 240 -13.40 10.58 -12.50
CA THR A 240 -12.25 10.81 -11.62
C THR A 240 -11.01 10.04 -12.10
N HIS A 241 -11.16 8.77 -12.46
CA HIS A 241 -10.05 7.92 -12.93
C HIS A 241 -9.31 8.55 -14.12
N TYR A 242 -10.02 8.92 -15.17
CA TYR A 242 -9.36 9.50 -16.35
C TYR A 242 -8.83 10.91 -16.12
N ARG A 243 -9.44 11.68 -15.23
CA ARG A 243 -8.90 12.99 -14.82
C ARG A 243 -7.52 12.85 -14.18
N VAL A 244 -7.30 11.84 -13.34
CA VAL A 244 -6.05 11.65 -12.61
C VAL A 244 -5.14 10.58 -13.19
N LEU A 245 -5.54 9.88 -14.26
CA LEU A 245 -4.76 8.80 -14.88
C LEU A 245 -3.31 9.20 -15.23
N PRO A 246 -3.03 10.42 -15.73
CA PRO A 246 -1.66 10.86 -15.94
C PRO A 246 -0.80 10.80 -14.67
N LEU A 247 -1.36 11.16 -13.50
CA LEU A 247 -0.66 11.06 -12.22
C LEU A 247 -0.51 9.60 -11.78
N LEU A 248 -1.56 8.76 -11.92
CA LEU A 248 -1.51 7.35 -11.52
C LEU A 248 -0.36 6.61 -12.22
N THR A 249 -0.13 6.93 -13.50
CA THR A 249 0.99 6.37 -14.27
C THR A 249 2.28 7.15 -14.05
N GLY A 250 2.20 8.47 -13.87
CA GLY A 250 3.31 9.36 -13.59
C GLY A 250 4.09 9.02 -12.32
N ASN A 251 3.43 8.45 -11.34
CA ASN A 251 4.06 7.95 -10.11
C ASN A 251 5.04 6.78 -10.31
N PHE A 252 5.13 6.29 -11.55
CA PHE A 252 6.02 5.18 -11.94
C PHE A 252 6.97 5.53 -13.08
N ILE A 253 7.14 6.83 -13.43
CA ILE A 253 8.16 7.28 -14.41
C ILE A 253 9.60 7.07 -13.92
N GLU A 254 9.77 6.93 -12.60
CA GLU A 254 10.93 6.37 -11.91
C GLU A 254 10.46 5.40 -10.82
N SER A 255 11.41 4.75 -10.15
CA SER A 255 11.04 3.82 -9.07
C SER A 255 10.25 4.52 -7.97
N ASN A 256 9.02 4.02 -7.70
CA ASN A 256 8.26 4.43 -6.52
C ASN A 256 9.07 4.11 -5.23
N PRO A 257 9.23 5.07 -4.28
CA PRO A 257 8.45 6.28 -4.08
C PRO A 257 9.08 7.60 -4.58
N ILE A 258 10.04 7.60 -5.47
CA ILE A 258 10.73 8.81 -5.92
C ILE A 258 9.74 9.85 -6.49
N PRO A 259 8.87 9.52 -7.49
CA PRO A 259 7.94 10.50 -8.04
C PRO A 259 6.90 10.97 -7.02
N VAL A 260 6.27 10.08 -6.25
CA VAL A 260 5.23 10.45 -5.28
C VAL A 260 5.75 11.37 -4.18
N LYS A 261 6.97 11.16 -3.67
CA LYS A 261 7.56 12.07 -2.67
C LYS A 261 7.85 13.44 -3.28
N THR A 262 8.35 13.47 -4.53
CA THR A 262 8.57 14.71 -5.25
C THR A 262 7.25 15.46 -5.50
N ALA A 263 6.19 14.77 -5.91
CA ALA A 263 4.87 15.36 -6.09
C ALA A 263 4.31 15.91 -4.76
N CYS A 264 4.40 15.15 -3.67
CA CYS A 264 3.99 15.62 -2.34
C CYS A 264 4.71 16.92 -1.93
N LYS A 265 6.01 17.05 -2.24
CA LYS A 265 6.76 18.28 -1.99
C LYS A 265 6.31 19.43 -2.90
N LEU A 266 6.14 19.17 -4.20
CA LEU A 266 5.67 20.17 -5.17
C LEU A 266 4.29 20.72 -4.81
N LEU A 267 3.43 19.88 -4.26
CA LEU A 267 2.11 20.24 -3.76
C LEU A 267 2.13 20.86 -2.35
N GLY A 268 3.29 20.94 -1.69
CA GLY A 268 3.42 21.52 -0.35
C GLY A 268 2.88 20.65 0.78
N ILE A 269 2.71 19.35 0.55
CA ILE A 269 2.21 18.38 1.54
C ILE A 269 3.33 17.99 2.52
N ILE A 270 4.56 17.88 2.03
CA ILE A 270 5.77 17.61 2.81
C ILE A 270 6.87 18.61 2.47
N ASP A 271 7.77 18.87 3.42
CA ASP A 271 8.84 19.87 3.26
C ASP A 271 10.03 19.33 2.44
N SER A 272 10.24 18.00 2.42
CA SER A 272 11.41 17.37 1.77
C SER A 272 10.99 16.11 1.01
N ASP A 273 11.47 15.99 -0.23
CA ASP A 273 11.34 14.81 -1.09
C ASP A 273 12.51 13.83 -0.97
N THR A 274 13.33 13.96 0.08
CA THR A 274 14.48 13.10 0.33
C THR A 274 14.09 11.62 0.34
N VAL A 275 14.78 10.83 -0.49
CA VAL A 275 14.76 9.37 -0.48
C VAL A 275 16.09 8.85 0.03
N ARG A 276 16.11 7.63 0.59
CA ARG A 276 17.34 7.01 1.09
C ARG A 276 17.99 6.11 0.05
N PRO A 277 19.33 6.00 0.02
CA PRO A 277 20.00 4.98 -0.78
C PRO A 277 19.42 3.57 -0.53
N PRO A 278 19.31 2.72 -1.57
CA PRO A 278 19.90 2.89 -2.91
C PRO A 278 19.09 3.77 -3.86
N LEU A 279 17.96 4.36 -3.41
CA LEU A 279 17.22 5.31 -4.23
C LEU A 279 17.99 6.62 -4.35
N ALA A 280 17.78 7.33 -5.45
CA ALA A 280 18.36 8.64 -5.74
C ALA A 280 17.24 9.67 -5.95
N PRO A 281 17.53 10.99 -5.80
CA PRO A 281 16.57 12.02 -6.15
C PRO A 281 16.09 11.89 -7.60
N ILE A 282 14.86 12.33 -7.86
CA ILE A 282 14.29 12.33 -9.21
C ILE A 282 15.20 13.09 -10.19
N THR A 283 15.33 12.58 -11.42
CA THR A 283 16.07 13.27 -12.46
C THR A 283 15.35 14.57 -12.88
N GLU A 284 16.12 15.60 -13.27
CA GLU A 284 15.56 16.90 -13.66
C GLU A 284 14.54 16.78 -14.80
N GLY A 285 14.81 15.89 -15.77
CA GLY A 285 13.90 15.64 -16.88
C GLY A 285 12.56 15.04 -16.44
N ASN A 286 12.59 14.09 -15.50
CA ASN A 286 11.37 13.47 -14.98
C ASN A 286 10.66 14.37 -13.96
N ARG A 287 11.38 15.21 -13.24
CA ARG A 287 10.77 16.25 -12.39
C ARG A 287 9.90 17.20 -13.21
N LYS A 288 10.41 17.71 -14.35
CA LYS A 288 9.62 18.58 -15.26
C LYS A 288 8.40 17.86 -15.84
N LYS A 289 8.52 16.58 -16.18
CA LYS A 289 7.36 15.78 -16.63
C LYS A 289 6.32 15.64 -15.52
N LEU A 290 6.76 15.40 -14.28
CA LEU A 290 5.85 15.28 -13.14
C LEU A 290 5.14 16.60 -12.84
N GLU A 291 5.84 17.74 -12.91
CA GLU A 291 5.26 19.09 -12.80
C GLU A 291 4.16 19.32 -13.84
N ALA A 292 4.44 18.99 -15.12
CA ALA A 292 3.45 19.07 -16.18
C ALA A 292 2.22 18.16 -15.96
N ILE A 293 2.43 16.94 -15.45
CA ILE A 293 1.35 16.02 -15.09
C ILE A 293 0.47 16.60 -13.96
N LEU A 294 1.09 17.18 -12.92
CA LEU A 294 0.35 17.80 -11.82
C LEU A 294 -0.49 18.99 -12.31
N GLU A 295 0.05 19.78 -13.24
CA GLU A 295 -0.66 20.90 -13.88
C GLU A 295 -1.81 20.40 -14.76
N GLU A 296 -1.59 19.40 -15.63
CA GLU A 296 -2.60 18.76 -16.46
C GLU A 296 -3.78 18.24 -15.65
N CYS A 297 -3.50 17.62 -14.50
CA CYS A 297 -4.53 17.10 -13.58
C CYS A 297 -5.22 18.21 -12.75
N GLY A 298 -4.76 19.47 -12.81
CA GLY A 298 -5.30 20.61 -12.04
C GLY A 298 -5.06 20.49 -10.53
N LEU A 299 -3.91 19.95 -10.11
CA LEU A 299 -3.67 19.60 -8.72
C LEU A 299 -3.00 20.70 -7.89
N PHE A 300 -2.33 21.65 -8.51
CA PHE A 300 -1.71 22.79 -7.79
C PHE A 300 -2.74 23.71 -7.11
N GLU A 301 -3.96 23.77 -7.63
CA GLU A 301 -5.06 24.54 -7.02
C GLU A 301 -5.85 23.70 -6.00
N ALA A 302 -5.95 22.39 -6.19
CA ALA A 302 -6.81 21.50 -5.40
C ALA A 302 -6.27 21.21 -3.99
N VAL A 303 -4.97 21.34 -3.74
CA VAL A 303 -4.33 21.07 -2.43
C VAL A 303 -4.29 22.32 -1.54
N ARG A 304 -4.60 23.52 -2.08
CA ARG A 304 -4.64 24.79 -1.34
C ARG A 304 -5.98 25.05 -0.63
N VAL A 305 -6.94 24.15 -0.76
CA VAL A 305 -8.27 24.19 -0.11
C VAL A 305 -8.34 23.09 0.95
#